data_fcd1f7e2ecafc758b63f64d0864d5ae5
#
_entry.id   fcd1f7e2ecafc758b63f64d0864d5ae5
#
_cell.length_a   1.000
_cell.length_b   1.000
_cell.length_c   1.000
_cell.angle_alpha   90.00
_cell.angle_beta   90.00
_cell.angle_gamma   90.00
#
_symmetry.space_group_name_H-M   'P 1'
#
loop_
_entity.id
_entity.type
_entity.pdbx_description
1 polymer ?
#
loop_
_entity_poly.entity_id
_entity_poly.type
_entity_poly.pdbx_seq_one_letter_code
_entity_poly.pdbx_strand_id
1 'polypeptide(L)'
;MIPVGTKLNKVPKTEKELNKLLQDIYVTTKKNYENDKESNFTGILEIIASEPNIVSSIHKIKANKGSHTVGIDGKEINDYLSKGFDEVVKDVRAKLYDYHPDMVRRVWIPKPGKTEMRPLGIPTIIDRIIQECVKNILEPIAEAQFFEHSYGFRPMRSADMAVARIKKINFTSKCYWVVEGDIKGFFDNIDHNVMINSLWNIGIRDKRVLSIIKQMLKAGVMEECSRSELGTPQGGIISPLLANIYLNRFDNYITGDFERKKLRKPYSRRDGEIQTMRKHSNLKTCYYVRYADDWVILTDNKEDAERLKYKAKRYLKETLKLDLSEEKTLITNVCSKPIKFLGVEIRMAKKNGRWVNKVSPERERFQRKMKDLSRELFYIRKTPTLDKERLIQNITRVNAIIVGLINYYSMCDQISVVIRKYAWLLKYTAYKSLKRYGGQWIRADEVSNLIGLHSGHKAHIPAIKYKDMYIGITDINFAKWDNPRLKNQEENPYTPEGRELYNKRMRKKGLKVRTDEVNSSDYALFIRMSKHPLYNFEYFMNRPYTYNRDKGKCKICGGFVEPKEARFHHVETKLPMDKINKVKNLITVHQYCHDLIHSNKEPKSLSEKTIKNLAKYRKKIS
;
A
#
# COMPACT_ATOMS: atom_id res chain seq x y z
N MET A 1 -16.10 21.50 9.76
CA MET A 1 -16.72 20.19 10.10
C MET A 1 -17.98 20.03 9.27
N ILE A 2 -18.18 18.86 8.73
CA ILE A 2 -19.38 18.54 7.93
C ILE A 2 -20.50 18.17 8.91
N PRO A 3 -21.71 18.79 8.89
CA PRO A 3 -22.80 18.43 9.78
C PRO A 3 -23.25 16.97 9.59
N VAL A 4 -23.82 16.35 10.62
CA VAL A 4 -24.41 15.00 10.55
C VAL A 4 -25.59 15.01 9.57
N GLY A 5 -25.61 14.05 8.62
CA GLY A 5 -26.68 13.98 7.62
C GLY A 5 -26.48 14.90 6.40
N THR A 6 -25.27 15.38 6.15
CA THR A 6 -24.99 16.36 5.08
C THR A 6 -24.85 15.70 3.72
N LYS A 7 -25.61 16.21 2.76
CA LYS A 7 -25.33 16.03 1.35
C LYS A 7 -23.99 16.70 1.04
N LEU A 8 -23.01 15.96 0.52
CA LEU A 8 -21.71 16.50 0.12
C LEU A 8 -21.91 17.27 -1.20
N ASN A 9 -22.27 18.55 -1.10
CA ASN A 9 -22.67 19.37 -2.26
C ASN A 9 -21.50 19.98 -3.03
N LYS A 10 -20.30 20.05 -2.43
CA LYS A 10 -19.14 20.69 -3.05
C LYS A 10 -18.26 19.68 -3.73
N VAL A 11 -18.33 19.60 -5.05
CA VAL A 11 -17.43 18.78 -5.87
C VAL A 11 -16.05 19.46 -5.92
N PRO A 12 -14.97 18.76 -5.52
CA PRO A 12 -13.63 19.33 -5.55
C PRO A 12 -13.15 19.55 -6.98
N LYS A 13 -12.52 20.71 -7.22
CA LYS A 13 -11.93 21.07 -8.52
C LYS A 13 -10.43 20.84 -8.58
N THR A 14 -9.77 20.77 -7.42
CA THR A 14 -8.32 20.57 -7.28
C THR A 14 -8.00 19.45 -6.31
N GLU A 15 -6.80 18.86 -6.42
CA GLU A 15 -6.33 17.84 -5.47
C GLU A 15 -6.26 18.38 -4.03
N LYS A 16 -5.93 19.66 -3.87
CA LYS A 16 -5.92 20.32 -2.57
C LYS A 16 -7.32 20.36 -1.93
N GLU A 17 -8.34 20.69 -2.71
CA GLU A 17 -9.74 20.65 -2.25
C GLU A 17 -10.20 19.22 -1.95
N LEU A 18 -9.84 18.25 -2.80
CA LEU A 18 -10.13 16.83 -2.56
C LEU A 18 -9.50 16.36 -1.25
N ASN A 19 -8.21 16.63 -1.03
CA ASN A 19 -7.52 16.23 0.20
C ASN A 19 -8.13 16.88 1.45
N LYS A 20 -8.57 18.15 1.36
CA LYS A 20 -9.28 18.80 2.45
C LYS A 20 -10.63 18.15 2.73
N LEU A 21 -11.38 17.81 1.68
CA LEU A 21 -12.67 17.11 1.82
C LEU A 21 -12.49 15.73 2.46
N LEU A 22 -11.48 14.94 2.05
CA LEU A 22 -11.17 13.64 2.65
C LEU A 22 -10.78 13.77 4.13
N GLN A 23 -10.03 14.83 4.49
CA GLN A 23 -9.73 15.16 5.87
C GLN A 23 -10.99 15.47 6.67
N ASP A 24 -11.87 16.33 6.14
CA ASP A 24 -13.10 16.73 6.81
C ASP A 24 -14.03 15.52 7.01
N ILE A 25 -14.16 14.64 6.01
CA ILE A 25 -14.88 13.36 6.10
C ILE A 25 -14.32 12.50 7.24
N TYR A 26 -12.99 12.27 7.25
CA TYR A 26 -12.34 11.44 8.28
C TYR A 26 -12.56 12.00 9.68
N VAL A 27 -12.31 13.30 9.89
CA VAL A 27 -12.41 13.95 11.21
C VAL A 27 -13.87 13.94 11.70
N THR A 28 -14.82 14.24 10.82
CA THR A 28 -16.24 14.23 11.17
C THR A 28 -16.72 12.83 11.53
N THR A 29 -16.35 11.82 10.71
CA THR A 29 -16.72 10.43 10.97
C THR A 29 -16.12 9.93 12.28
N LYS A 30 -14.83 10.24 12.54
CA LYS A 30 -14.16 9.85 13.79
C LYS A 30 -14.83 10.45 15.00
N LYS A 31 -15.13 11.76 14.96
CA LYS A 31 -15.84 12.46 16.03
C LYS A 31 -17.24 11.88 16.30
N ASN A 32 -17.99 11.58 15.23
CA ASN A 32 -19.30 10.97 15.37
C ASN A 32 -19.18 9.59 16.04
N TYR A 33 -18.27 8.76 15.55
CA TYR A 33 -18.05 7.41 16.07
C TYR A 33 -17.62 7.41 17.56
N GLU A 34 -16.72 8.30 17.97
CA GLU A 34 -16.28 8.45 19.36
C GLU A 34 -17.40 8.90 20.31
N ASN A 35 -18.42 9.62 19.78
CA ASN A 35 -19.59 10.09 20.51
C ASN A 35 -20.84 9.20 20.33
N ASP A 36 -20.67 7.98 19.81
CA ASP A 36 -21.74 7.01 19.54
C ASP A 36 -22.85 7.59 18.62
N LYS A 37 -22.49 8.48 17.67
CA LYS A 37 -23.37 9.08 16.67
C LYS A 37 -23.16 8.45 15.30
N GLU A 38 -24.23 8.28 14.56
CA GLU A 38 -24.16 7.80 13.18
C GLU A 38 -23.61 8.90 12.24
N SER A 39 -22.82 8.46 11.25
CA SER A 39 -22.45 9.28 10.11
C SER A 39 -23.34 8.91 8.92
N ASN A 40 -23.81 9.92 8.18
CA ASN A 40 -24.68 9.73 7.02
C ASN A 40 -24.18 10.59 5.86
N PHE A 41 -23.62 9.96 4.84
CA PHE A 41 -23.08 10.63 3.68
C PHE A 41 -23.91 10.32 2.43
N THR A 42 -24.40 11.38 1.76
CA THR A 42 -25.06 11.34 0.46
C THR A 42 -24.32 12.28 -0.51
N GLY A 43 -24.59 12.19 -1.83
CA GLY A 43 -23.87 12.99 -2.82
C GLY A 43 -22.41 12.57 -2.98
N ILE A 44 -22.09 11.31 -2.67
CA ILE A 44 -20.74 10.77 -2.74
C ILE A 44 -20.34 10.51 -4.19
N LEU A 45 -21.30 10.15 -5.06
CA LEU A 45 -21.02 9.78 -6.45
C LEU A 45 -20.39 10.94 -7.24
N GLU A 46 -20.84 12.15 -7.02
CA GLU A 46 -20.32 13.35 -7.68
C GLU A 46 -18.85 13.62 -7.29
N ILE A 47 -18.49 13.31 -6.04
CA ILE A 47 -17.12 13.43 -5.56
C ILE A 47 -16.24 12.33 -6.15
N ILE A 48 -16.75 11.09 -6.20
CA ILE A 48 -16.09 9.95 -6.85
C ILE A 48 -15.79 10.29 -8.31
N ALA A 49 -16.74 10.91 -9.03
CA ALA A 49 -16.64 11.32 -10.43
C ALA A 49 -15.85 12.62 -10.65
N SER A 50 -15.34 13.26 -9.59
CA SER A 50 -14.58 14.51 -9.73
C SER A 50 -13.26 14.30 -10.47
N GLU A 51 -12.86 15.28 -11.28
CA GLU A 51 -11.62 15.24 -12.06
C GLU A 51 -10.38 14.95 -11.18
N PRO A 52 -10.15 15.66 -10.04
CA PRO A 52 -8.96 15.40 -9.23
C PRO A 52 -8.96 13.99 -8.63
N ASN A 53 -10.11 13.39 -8.33
CA ASN A 53 -10.17 12.01 -7.86
C ASN A 53 -9.85 11.02 -8.98
N ILE A 54 -10.37 11.20 -10.18
CA ILE A 54 -10.06 10.37 -11.37
C ILE A 54 -8.56 10.42 -11.65
N VAL A 55 -7.98 11.63 -11.74
CA VAL A 55 -6.54 11.82 -12.02
C VAL A 55 -5.66 11.18 -10.94
N SER A 56 -6.01 11.37 -9.67
CA SER A 56 -5.29 10.74 -8.55
C SER A 56 -5.38 9.23 -8.60
N SER A 57 -6.54 8.67 -8.97
CA SER A 57 -6.75 7.22 -9.11
C SER A 57 -5.91 6.64 -10.25
N ILE A 58 -5.91 7.28 -11.42
CA ILE A 58 -5.07 6.85 -12.55
C ILE A 58 -3.58 6.90 -12.17
N HIS A 59 -3.15 7.94 -11.46
CA HIS A 59 -1.77 8.03 -10.99
C HIS A 59 -1.39 6.88 -10.04
N LYS A 60 -2.27 6.49 -9.12
CA LYS A 60 -2.06 5.34 -8.23
C LYS A 60 -2.01 4.02 -9.00
N ILE A 61 -2.94 3.81 -9.94
CA ILE A 61 -2.96 2.59 -10.78
C ILE A 61 -1.67 2.48 -11.60
N LYS A 62 -1.22 3.59 -12.24
CA LYS A 62 0.04 3.64 -12.99
C LYS A 62 1.26 3.23 -12.14
N ALA A 63 1.28 3.60 -10.87
CA ALA A 63 2.38 3.27 -9.95
C ALA A 63 2.40 1.78 -9.52
N ASN A 64 1.31 1.04 -9.71
CA ASN A 64 1.21 -0.35 -9.35
C ASN A 64 1.95 -1.27 -10.34
N LYS A 65 2.59 -2.33 -9.84
CA LYS A 65 3.28 -3.32 -10.70
C LYS A 65 2.36 -3.98 -11.74
N GLY A 66 1.07 -4.11 -11.43
CA GLY A 66 0.06 -4.69 -12.33
C GLY A 66 -0.50 -3.72 -13.38
N SER A 67 0.01 -2.49 -13.48
CA SER A 67 -0.52 -1.47 -14.41
C SER A 67 -0.46 -1.88 -15.89
N HIS A 68 0.52 -2.71 -16.26
CA HIS A 68 0.67 -3.29 -17.60
C HIS A 68 0.02 -4.68 -17.77
N THR A 69 -0.66 -5.17 -16.72
CA THR A 69 -1.37 -6.44 -16.81
C THR A 69 -2.76 -6.19 -17.38
N VAL A 70 -3.01 -6.65 -18.58
CA VAL A 70 -4.27 -6.44 -19.30
C VAL A 70 -5.43 -7.21 -18.67
N GLY A 71 -6.63 -6.64 -18.75
CA GLY A 71 -7.89 -7.35 -18.47
C GLY A 71 -8.34 -8.23 -19.62
N ILE A 72 -9.66 -8.47 -19.74
CA ILE A 72 -10.26 -9.20 -20.87
C ILE A 72 -10.27 -8.36 -22.16
N ASP A 73 -10.25 -7.02 -22.01
CA ASP A 73 -10.27 -6.05 -23.11
C ASP A 73 -8.91 -5.86 -23.79
N GLY A 74 -7.86 -6.52 -23.30
CA GLY A 74 -6.51 -6.42 -23.83
C GLY A 74 -5.82 -5.06 -23.61
N LYS A 75 -6.47 -4.11 -22.89
CA LYS A 75 -5.92 -2.77 -22.65
C LYS A 75 -5.04 -2.71 -21.42
N GLU A 76 -3.96 -1.94 -21.52
CA GLU A 76 -3.09 -1.58 -20.41
C GLU A 76 -3.19 -0.11 -20.04
N ILE A 77 -2.48 0.32 -19.00
CA ILE A 77 -2.54 1.72 -18.52
C ILE A 77 -2.09 2.74 -19.58
N ASN A 78 -1.13 2.36 -20.45
CA ASN A 78 -0.63 3.26 -21.49
C ASN A 78 -1.70 3.62 -22.52
N ASP A 79 -2.67 2.75 -22.77
CA ASP A 79 -3.79 3.01 -23.69
C ASP A 79 -4.66 4.19 -23.21
N TYR A 80 -4.73 4.39 -21.89
CA TYR A 80 -5.41 5.54 -21.28
C TYR A 80 -4.51 6.78 -21.19
N LEU A 81 -3.22 6.58 -20.88
CA LEU A 81 -2.26 7.69 -20.72
C LEU A 81 -1.98 8.42 -22.05
N SER A 82 -2.09 7.71 -23.18
CA SER A 82 -1.88 8.27 -24.53
C SER A 82 -3.07 9.05 -25.08
N LYS A 83 -4.27 8.88 -24.49
CA LYS A 83 -5.49 9.60 -24.90
C LYS A 83 -5.47 11.07 -24.48
N GLY A 84 -6.40 11.86 -25.07
CA GLY A 84 -6.66 13.22 -24.62
C GLY A 84 -7.15 13.29 -23.17
N PHE A 85 -6.74 14.33 -22.44
CA PHE A 85 -7.06 14.46 -21.00
C PHE A 85 -8.59 14.44 -20.75
N ASP A 86 -9.34 15.26 -21.49
CA ASP A 86 -10.78 15.35 -21.34
C ASP A 86 -11.50 14.08 -21.78
N GLU A 87 -10.97 13.38 -22.78
CA GLU A 87 -11.49 12.10 -23.25
C GLU A 87 -11.43 11.04 -22.12
N VAL A 88 -10.27 10.89 -21.47
CA VAL A 88 -10.12 9.93 -20.38
C VAL A 88 -11.06 10.23 -19.21
N VAL A 89 -11.15 11.51 -18.81
CA VAL A 89 -12.05 11.92 -17.73
C VAL A 89 -13.51 11.64 -18.11
N LYS A 90 -13.90 11.93 -19.36
CA LYS A 90 -15.24 11.65 -19.89
C LYS A 90 -15.54 10.15 -19.92
N ASP A 91 -14.61 9.33 -20.42
CA ASP A 91 -14.76 7.87 -20.50
C ASP A 91 -14.99 7.26 -19.09
N VAL A 92 -14.17 7.67 -18.10
CA VAL A 92 -14.30 7.19 -16.72
C VAL A 92 -15.63 7.65 -16.11
N ARG A 93 -16.05 8.91 -16.32
CA ARG A 93 -17.33 9.42 -15.83
C ARG A 93 -18.52 8.69 -16.46
N ALA A 94 -18.52 8.50 -17.77
CA ALA A 94 -19.58 7.80 -18.48
C ALA A 94 -19.74 6.37 -17.94
N LYS A 95 -18.63 5.62 -17.83
CA LYS A 95 -18.65 4.26 -17.27
C LYS A 95 -19.08 4.25 -15.80
N LEU A 96 -18.74 5.28 -15.00
CA LEU A 96 -19.11 5.36 -13.59
C LEU A 96 -20.60 5.64 -13.37
N TYR A 97 -21.20 6.53 -14.18
CA TYR A 97 -22.63 6.86 -14.06
C TYR A 97 -23.55 5.76 -14.59
N ASP A 98 -23.08 4.98 -15.54
CA ASP A 98 -23.75 3.76 -16.04
C ASP A 98 -22.82 2.56 -15.84
N TYR A 99 -22.64 2.20 -14.55
CA TYR A 99 -21.62 1.22 -14.20
C TYR A 99 -22.07 -0.21 -14.44
N HIS A 100 -21.49 -0.81 -15.45
CA HIS A 100 -21.57 -2.24 -15.74
C HIS A 100 -20.14 -2.78 -15.82
N PRO A 101 -19.65 -3.50 -14.80
CA PRO A 101 -18.30 -4.04 -14.80
C PRO A 101 -18.13 -5.08 -15.91
N ASP A 102 -16.95 -5.07 -16.51
CA ASP A 102 -16.54 -6.12 -17.39
C ASP A 102 -16.23 -7.40 -16.58
N MET A 103 -16.32 -8.56 -17.22
CA MET A 103 -15.91 -9.82 -16.61
C MET A 103 -14.42 -9.78 -16.26
N VAL A 104 -14.01 -10.42 -15.18
CA VAL A 104 -12.60 -10.50 -14.79
C VAL A 104 -11.89 -11.62 -15.51
N ARG A 105 -10.65 -11.38 -15.94
CA ARG A 105 -9.79 -12.42 -16.50
C ARG A 105 -9.22 -13.27 -15.37
N ARG A 106 -9.45 -14.57 -15.35
CA ARG A 106 -8.92 -15.48 -14.34
C ARG A 106 -7.47 -15.83 -14.62
N VAL A 107 -6.63 -15.77 -13.58
CA VAL A 107 -5.25 -16.26 -13.58
C VAL A 107 -5.03 -17.09 -12.33
N TRP A 108 -4.47 -18.27 -12.51
CA TRP A 108 -4.17 -19.18 -11.42
C TRP A 108 -2.76 -18.95 -10.88
N ILE A 109 -2.64 -18.66 -9.60
CA ILE A 109 -1.36 -18.45 -8.92
C ILE A 109 -1.13 -19.58 -7.92
N PRO A 110 0.03 -20.28 -7.93
CA PRO A 110 0.30 -21.36 -7.00
C PRO A 110 0.35 -20.82 -5.55
N LYS A 111 -0.35 -21.49 -4.63
CA LYS A 111 -0.24 -21.19 -3.20
C LYS A 111 1.16 -21.56 -2.73
N PRO A 112 1.88 -20.69 -2.00
CA PRO A 112 3.24 -20.97 -1.55
C PRO A 112 3.32 -22.29 -0.77
N GLY A 113 4.03 -23.29 -1.32
CA GLY A 113 4.29 -24.59 -0.70
C GLY A 113 3.12 -25.56 -0.67
N LYS A 114 2.14 -25.35 -1.52
CA LYS A 114 1.04 -26.29 -1.77
C LYS A 114 0.90 -26.54 -3.26
N THR A 115 0.30 -27.66 -3.62
CA THR A 115 -0.10 -27.97 -5.00
C THR A 115 -1.33 -27.20 -5.46
N GLU A 116 -2.09 -26.69 -4.49
CA GLU A 116 -3.30 -25.91 -4.74
C GLU A 116 -2.99 -24.57 -5.43
N MET A 117 -3.83 -24.21 -6.38
CA MET A 117 -3.81 -22.91 -7.05
C MET A 117 -4.80 -21.95 -6.39
N ARG A 118 -4.46 -20.66 -6.43
CA ARG A 118 -5.35 -19.57 -6.00
C ARG A 118 -5.88 -18.86 -7.26
N PRO A 119 -7.21 -18.77 -7.43
CA PRO A 119 -7.78 -18.00 -8.54
C PRO A 119 -7.60 -16.49 -8.26
N LEU A 120 -7.03 -15.77 -9.21
CA LEU A 120 -6.94 -14.31 -9.20
C LEU A 120 -7.79 -13.76 -10.33
N GLY A 121 -8.73 -12.89 -10.03
CA GLY A 121 -9.53 -12.16 -11.02
C GLY A 121 -8.86 -10.83 -11.38
N ILE A 122 -8.54 -10.62 -12.64
CA ILE A 122 -7.92 -9.40 -13.13
C ILE A 122 -8.98 -8.54 -13.84
N PRO A 123 -9.48 -7.44 -13.23
CA PRO A 123 -10.42 -6.52 -13.87
C PRO A 123 -9.74 -5.74 -15.01
N THR A 124 -10.52 -5.15 -15.91
CA THR A 124 -10.05 -4.20 -16.92
C THR A 124 -9.42 -2.97 -16.26
N ILE A 125 -8.60 -2.24 -16.99
CA ILE A 125 -7.95 -1.02 -16.44
C ILE A 125 -9.00 0.02 -16.03
N ILE A 126 -10.06 0.19 -16.81
CA ILE A 126 -11.12 1.16 -16.49
C ILE A 126 -11.85 0.77 -15.19
N ASP A 127 -12.16 -0.51 -15.00
CA ASP A 127 -12.76 -1.00 -13.76
C ASP A 127 -11.84 -0.80 -12.56
N ARG A 128 -10.52 -1.01 -12.72
CA ARG A 128 -9.54 -0.71 -11.66
C ARG A 128 -9.51 0.78 -11.32
N ILE A 129 -9.59 1.66 -12.32
CA ILE A 129 -9.66 3.11 -12.10
C ILE A 129 -10.92 3.46 -11.31
N ILE A 130 -12.07 2.93 -11.69
CA ILE A 130 -13.35 3.16 -11.01
C ILE A 130 -13.30 2.61 -9.57
N GLN A 131 -12.78 1.41 -9.38
CA GLN A 131 -12.58 0.82 -8.05
C GLN A 131 -11.70 1.71 -7.16
N GLU A 132 -10.61 2.27 -7.71
CA GLU A 132 -9.75 3.18 -6.94
C GLU A 132 -10.46 4.51 -6.66
N CYS A 133 -11.26 5.04 -7.62
CA CYS A 133 -12.07 6.25 -7.40
C CYS A 133 -13.06 6.07 -6.24
N VAL A 134 -13.76 4.95 -6.20
CA VAL A 134 -14.69 4.61 -5.11
C VAL A 134 -13.93 4.43 -3.80
N LYS A 135 -12.85 3.65 -3.81
CA LYS A 135 -12.02 3.37 -2.64
C LYS A 135 -11.48 4.64 -2.00
N ASN A 136 -10.98 5.61 -2.79
CA ASN A 136 -10.42 6.86 -2.28
C ASN A 136 -11.39 7.63 -1.38
N ILE A 137 -12.68 7.59 -1.68
CA ILE A 137 -13.71 8.33 -0.93
C ILE A 137 -14.24 7.51 0.25
N LEU A 138 -14.33 6.18 0.10
CA LEU A 138 -14.84 5.32 1.18
C LEU A 138 -13.81 5.04 2.27
N GLU A 139 -12.51 4.99 1.91
CA GLU A 139 -11.45 4.63 2.84
C GLU A 139 -11.37 5.57 4.07
N PRO A 140 -11.44 6.91 3.98
CA PRO A 140 -11.45 7.77 5.17
C PRO A 140 -12.66 7.57 6.08
N ILE A 141 -13.85 7.22 5.51
CA ILE A 141 -15.05 6.90 6.30
C ILE A 141 -14.85 5.62 7.09
N ALA A 142 -14.32 4.59 6.44
CA ALA A 142 -14.06 3.29 7.04
C ALA A 142 -12.91 3.34 8.07
N GLU A 143 -11.78 3.98 7.72
CA GLU A 143 -10.60 4.09 8.59
C GLU A 143 -10.90 4.82 9.91
N ALA A 144 -11.82 5.78 9.90
CA ALA A 144 -12.26 6.51 11.09
C ALA A 144 -12.99 5.61 12.11
N GLN A 145 -13.51 4.45 11.69
CA GLN A 145 -14.35 3.56 12.49
C GLN A 145 -13.75 2.17 12.72
N PHE A 146 -12.65 1.85 12.02
CA PHE A 146 -12.02 0.54 12.16
C PHE A 146 -11.40 0.35 13.54
N PHE A 147 -11.49 -0.89 14.02
CA PHE A 147 -10.83 -1.29 15.24
C PHE A 147 -9.32 -1.01 15.20
N GLU A 148 -8.78 -0.46 16.27
CA GLU A 148 -7.40 0.03 16.35
C GLU A 148 -6.34 -1.05 16.10
N HIS A 149 -6.61 -2.30 16.48
CA HIS A 149 -5.67 -3.41 16.37
C HIS A 149 -5.99 -4.37 15.22
N SER A 150 -6.66 -3.86 14.18
CA SER A 150 -6.72 -4.44 12.85
C SER A 150 -5.65 -3.78 11.97
N TYR A 151 -4.79 -4.58 11.31
CA TYR A 151 -3.57 -4.08 10.66
C TYR A 151 -3.50 -4.34 9.16
N GLY A 152 -4.03 -5.47 8.66
CA GLY A 152 -3.92 -5.88 7.26
C GLY A 152 -4.61 -4.93 6.30
N PHE A 153 -3.97 -4.61 5.17
CA PHE A 153 -4.49 -3.76 4.08
C PHE A 153 -4.87 -2.34 4.48
N ARG A 154 -4.45 -1.88 5.63
CA ARG A 154 -4.75 -0.54 6.14
C ARG A 154 -3.53 0.39 5.98
N PRO A 155 -3.75 1.70 5.74
CA PRO A 155 -2.66 2.65 5.55
C PRO A 155 -1.81 2.81 6.83
N MET A 156 -0.51 3.02 6.64
CA MET A 156 0.47 3.26 7.73
C MET A 156 0.51 2.16 8.80
N ARG A 157 0.13 0.92 8.44
CA ARG A 157 0.18 -0.27 9.29
C ARG A 157 1.00 -1.38 8.65
N SER A 158 1.56 -2.26 9.47
CA SER A 158 2.47 -3.31 9.03
C SER A 158 2.38 -4.56 9.93
N ALA A 159 2.91 -5.68 9.46
CA ALA A 159 2.86 -6.96 10.17
C ALA A 159 3.62 -6.93 11.50
N ASP A 160 4.76 -6.24 11.55
CA ASP A 160 5.57 -6.07 12.77
C ASP A 160 4.81 -5.35 13.88
N MET A 161 3.92 -4.40 13.55
CA MET A 161 3.07 -3.70 14.54
C MET A 161 2.04 -4.66 15.16
N ALA A 162 1.49 -5.59 14.38
CA ALA A 162 0.58 -6.63 14.90
C ALA A 162 1.34 -7.57 15.85
N VAL A 163 2.54 -7.99 15.48
CA VAL A 163 3.42 -8.79 16.36
C VAL A 163 3.81 -8.01 17.62
N ALA A 164 4.13 -6.72 17.50
CA ALA A 164 4.41 -5.86 18.66
C ALA A 164 3.23 -5.78 19.65
N ARG A 165 1.99 -5.74 19.12
CA ARG A 165 0.78 -5.75 19.97
C ARG A 165 0.66 -7.04 20.75
N ILE A 166 0.85 -8.20 20.11
CA ILE A 166 0.83 -9.51 20.79
C ILE A 166 1.92 -9.56 21.86
N LYS A 167 3.15 -9.14 21.55
CA LYS A 167 4.26 -9.06 22.53
C LYS A 167 3.90 -8.18 23.73
N LYS A 168 3.25 -7.02 23.49
CA LYS A 168 2.81 -6.13 24.58
C LYS A 168 1.78 -6.84 25.47
N ILE A 169 0.77 -7.48 24.91
CA ILE A 169 -0.28 -8.16 25.67
C ILE A 169 0.32 -9.30 26.53
N ASN A 170 1.15 -10.15 25.94
CA ASN A 170 1.84 -11.23 26.65
C ASN A 170 2.67 -10.69 27.82
N PHE A 171 3.38 -9.59 27.64
CA PHE A 171 4.27 -9.02 28.64
C PHE A 171 3.52 -8.29 29.75
N THR A 172 2.61 -7.37 29.37
CA THR A 172 1.92 -6.50 30.35
C THR A 172 0.72 -7.16 31.01
N SER A 173 -0.05 -7.91 30.21
CA SER A 173 -1.32 -8.51 30.64
C SER A 173 -1.20 -9.97 31.00
N LYS A 174 -0.06 -10.63 30.71
CA LYS A 174 0.20 -12.05 30.98
C LYS A 174 -0.88 -12.99 30.44
N CYS A 175 -1.49 -12.61 29.29
CA CYS A 175 -2.47 -13.43 28.60
C CYS A 175 -1.74 -14.45 27.73
N TYR A 176 -1.63 -15.68 28.19
CA TYR A 176 -0.81 -16.71 27.54
C TYR A 176 -1.64 -17.74 26.76
N TRP A 177 -2.94 -17.73 26.89
CA TRP A 177 -3.83 -18.56 26.11
C TRP A 177 -4.28 -17.80 24.86
N VAL A 178 -4.03 -18.37 23.70
CA VAL A 178 -4.27 -17.73 22.41
C VAL A 178 -5.17 -18.61 21.56
N VAL A 179 -6.24 -18.03 21.05
CA VAL A 179 -7.07 -18.62 19.98
C VAL A 179 -6.53 -18.08 18.66
N GLU A 180 -5.94 -18.96 17.84
CA GLU A 180 -5.53 -18.67 16.47
C GLU A 180 -6.71 -18.97 15.55
N GLY A 181 -7.22 -17.99 14.79
CA GLY A 181 -8.39 -18.16 13.93
C GLY A 181 -8.08 -17.99 12.46
N ASP A 182 -8.60 -18.91 11.64
CA ASP A 182 -8.53 -18.87 10.17
C ASP A 182 -9.93 -19.01 9.58
N ILE A 183 -10.32 -18.12 8.68
CA ILE A 183 -11.63 -18.13 8.01
C ILE A 183 -11.52 -18.92 6.72
N LYS A 184 -12.37 -19.92 6.54
CA LYS A 184 -12.35 -20.78 5.34
C LYS A 184 -12.80 -20.00 4.10
N GLY A 185 -11.88 -19.87 3.12
CA GLY A 185 -12.20 -19.25 1.82
C GLY A 185 -12.82 -17.85 1.94
N PHE A 186 -12.28 -17.00 2.82
CA PHE A 186 -12.89 -15.72 3.20
C PHE A 186 -13.37 -14.88 2.01
N PHE A 187 -12.50 -14.61 1.03
CA PHE A 187 -12.84 -13.78 -0.12
C PHE A 187 -13.91 -14.39 -1.05
N ASP A 188 -13.99 -15.72 -1.07
CA ASP A 188 -14.91 -16.44 -1.92
C ASP A 188 -16.30 -16.59 -1.28
N ASN A 189 -16.41 -16.35 0.05
CA ASN A 189 -17.65 -16.54 0.83
C ASN A 189 -18.24 -15.23 1.39
N ILE A 190 -17.80 -14.08 0.93
CA ILE A 190 -18.36 -12.79 1.34
C ILE A 190 -19.82 -12.69 0.82
N ASP A 191 -20.79 -12.64 1.72
CA ASP A 191 -22.21 -12.40 1.37
C ASP A 191 -22.42 -10.93 0.95
N HIS A 192 -22.96 -10.73 -0.26
CA HIS A 192 -23.13 -9.38 -0.82
C HIS A 192 -24.14 -8.54 -0.03
N ASN A 193 -25.19 -9.13 0.52
CA ASN A 193 -26.19 -8.39 1.28
C ASN A 193 -25.62 -7.96 2.63
N VAL A 194 -24.86 -8.83 3.30
CA VAL A 194 -24.16 -8.49 4.54
C VAL A 194 -23.12 -7.38 4.27
N MET A 195 -22.43 -7.40 3.12
CA MET A 195 -21.50 -6.33 2.71
C MET A 195 -22.21 -5.00 2.53
N ILE A 196 -23.31 -4.96 1.77
CA ILE A 196 -24.07 -3.72 1.53
C ILE A 196 -24.62 -3.16 2.85
N ASN A 197 -25.13 -4.02 3.74
CA ASN A 197 -25.55 -3.62 5.08
C ASN A 197 -24.38 -3.08 5.92
N SER A 198 -23.18 -3.64 5.77
CA SER A 198 -21.99 -3.16 6.47
C SER A 198 -21.56 -1.78 5.99
N LEU A 199 -21.62 -1.54 4.68
CA LEU A 199 -21.39 -0.22 4.07
C LEU A 199 -22.43 0.81 4.54
N TRP A 200 -23.70 0.41 4.59
CA TRP A 200 -24.76 1.26 5.12
C TRP A 200 -24.47 1.66 6.56
N ASN A 201 -24.11 0.70 7.42
CA ASN A 201 -23.88 0.93 8.85
C ASN A 201 -22.67 1.84 9.13
N ILE A 202 -21.66 1.91 8.26
CA ILE A 202 -20.56 2.87 8.41
C ILE A 202 -20.88 4.27 7.88
N GLY A 203 -22.10 4.48 7.35
CA GLY A 203 -22.59 5.80 6.97
C GLY A 203 -22.66 6.08 5.47
N ILE A 204 -22.49 5.08 4.60
CA ILE A 204 -22.66 5.25 3.16
C ILE A 204 -24.16 5.21 2.83
N ARG A 205 -24.77 6.37 2.56
CA ARG A 205 -26.21 6.50 2.30
C ARG A 205 -26.56 6.81 0.82
N ASP A 206 -25.54 6.96 -0.03
CA ASP A 206 -25.75 7.12 -1.48
C ASP A 206 -26.04 5.77 -2.13
N LYS A 207 -27.33 5.52 -2.44
CA LYS A 207 -27.80 4.27 -3.04
C LYS A 207 -27.13 3.97 -4.39
N ARG A 208 -26.74 5.00 -5.16
CA ARG A 208 -26.05 4.83 -6.45
C ARG A 208 -24.66 4.22 -6.22
N VAL A 209 -23.93 4.70 -5.22
CA VAL A 209 -22.61 4.14 -4.85
C VAL A 209 -22.73 2.71 -4.32
N LEU A 210 -23.75 2.41 -3.50
CA LEU A 210 -24.02 1.04 -3.05
C LEU A 210 -24.36 0.11 -4.22
N SER A 211 -25.10 0.61 -5.22
CA SER A 211 -25.39 -0.15 -6.45
C SER A 211 -24.12 -0.45 -7.24
N ILE A 212 -23.24 0.55 -7.42
CA ILE A 212 -21.94 0.37 -8.07
C ILE A 212 -21.11 -0.71 -7.36
N ILE A 213 -21.02 -0.65 -6.03
CA ILE A 213 -20.26 -1.64 -5.25
C ILE A 213 -20.90 -3.04 -5.39
N LYS A 214 -22.24 -3.12 -5.36
CA LYS A 214 -22.96 -4.39 -5.57
C LYS A 214 -22.65 -4.99 -6.94
N GLN A 215 -22.55 -4.17 -7.98
CA GLN A 215 -22.16 -4.62 -9.32
C GLN A 215 -20.68 -5.06 -9.36
N MET A 216 -19.76 -4.33 -8.68
CA MET A 216 -18.37 -4.75 -8.55
C MET A 216 -18.22 -6.14 -7.90
N LEU A 217 -19.03 -6.41 -6.87
CA LEU A 217 -19.07 -7.71 -6.19
C LEU A 217 -19.62 -8.82 -7.11
N LYS A 218 -20.60 -8.49 -7.96
CA LYS A 218 -21.25 -9.42 -8.90
C LYS A 218 -20.47 -9.60 -10.22
N ALA A 219 -19.32 -8.93 -10.41
CA ALA A 219 -18.51 -9.07 -11.60
C ALA A 219 -18.13 -10.54 -11.81
N GLY A 220 -18.71 -11.16 -12.83
CA GLY A 220 -18.50 -12.57 -13.14
C GLY A 220 -17.09 -12.86 -13.67
N VAL A 221 -16.71 -14.12 -13.65
CA VAL A 221 -15.45 -14.61 -14.23
C VAL A 221 -15.72 -15.12 -15.65
N MET A 222 -14.86 -14.76 -16.60
CA MET A 222 -15.01 -15.06 -18.02
C MET A 222 -15.26 -16.57 -18.33
N GLU A 223 -14.59 -17.45 -17.59
CA GLU A 223 -14.70 -18.92 -17.82
C GLU A 223 -15.96 -19.54 -17.22
N GLU A 224 -16.57 -18.91 -16.22
CA GLU A 224 -17.70 -19.48 -15.47
C GLU A 224 -19.06 -18.94 -15.92
N CYS A 225 -19.09 -17.87 -16.72
CA CYS A 225 -20.30 -17.17 -17.22
C CYS A 225 -21.37 -16.91 -16.15
N SER A 226 -21.05 -17.07 -14.86
CA SER A 226 -21.97 -16.99 -13.74
C SER A 226 -21.71 -15.74 -12.90
N ARG A 227 -22.78 -14.97 -12.65
CA ARG A 227 -22.78 -13.92 -11.63
C ARG A 227 -23.07 -14.58 -10.29
N SER A 228 -22.13 -14.52 -9.36
CA SER A 228 -22.30 -15.06 -8.02
C SER A 228 -22.93 -14.02 -7.10
N GLU A 229 -23.71 -14.48 -6.11
CA GLU A 229 -24.19 -13.68 -4.98
C GLU A 229 -23.21 -13.73 -3.78
N LEU A 230 -22.17 -14.51 -3.90
CA LEU A 230 -21.10 -14.68 -2.91
C LEU A 230 -19.74 -14.32 -3.50
N GLY A 231 -18.88 -13.84 -2.63
CA GLY A 231 -17.47 -13.58 -2.92
C GLY A 231 -17.19 -12.19 -3.49
N THR A 232 -15.93 -11.88 -3.55
CA THR A 232 -15.37 -10.70 -4.23
C THR A 232 -14.21 -11.13 -5.10
N PRO A 233 -14.04 -10.58 -6.33
CA PRO A 233 -12.92 -10.94 -7.18
C PRO A 233 -11.59 -10.75 -6.45
N GLN A 234 -10.86 -11.87 -6.22
CA GLN A 234 -9.53 -11.80 -5.66
C GLN A 234 -8.62 -11.10 -6.67
N GLY A 235 -8.16 -9.87 -6.35
CA GLY A 235 -7.35 -9.02 -7.24
C GLY A 235 -8.00 -7.69 -7.59
N GLY A 236 -9.27 -7.46 -7.20
CA GLY A 236 -9.89 -6.15 -7.27
C GLY A 236 -9.20 -5.14 -6.34
N ILE A 237 -9.07 -3.89 -6.80
CA ILE A 237 -8.40 -2.81 -6.05
C ILE A 237 -9.14 -2.44 -4.76
N ILE A 238 -10.46 -2.52 -4.78
CA ILE A 238 -11.32 -2.19 -3.63
C ILE A 238 -11.51 -3.37 -2.67
N SER A 239 -11.28 -4.62 -3.13
CA SER A 239 -11.57 -5.84 -2.34
C SER A 239 -10.93 -5.86 -0.94
N PRO A 240 -9.66 -5.39 -0.75
CA PRO A 240 -9.07 -5.31 0.60
C PRO A 240 -9.79 -4.36 1.55
N LEU A 241 -10.28 -3.21 1.07
CA LEU A 241 -11.07 -2.28 1.88
C LEU A 241 -12.41 -2.89 2.27
N LEU A 242 -13.12 -3.50 1.30
CA LEU A 242 -14.40 -4.17 1.55
C LEU A 242 -14.25 -5.32 2.53
N ALA A 243 -13.17 -6.10 2.43
CA ALA A 243 -12.83 -7.15 3.38
C ALA A 243 -12.70 -6.62 4.82
N ASN A 244 -12.02 -5.49 5.00
CA ASN A 244 -11.90 -4.86 6.31
C ASN A 244 -13.23 -4.29 6.81
N ILE A 245 -14.07 -3.72 5.95
CA ILE A 245 -15.42 -3.23 6.33
C ILE A 245 -16.29 -4.40 6.80
N TYR A 246 -16.24 -5.52 6.10
CA TYR A 246 -16.98 -6.72 6.45
C TYR A 246 -16.59 -7.27 7.81
N LEU A 247 -15.28 -7.45 8.03
CA LEU A 247 -14.75 -8.02 9.26
C LEU A 247 -14.74 -7.03 10.44
N ASN A 248 -14.87 -5.71 10.21
CA ASN A 248 -14.98 -4.75 11.31
C ASN A 248 -16.19 -5.00 12.22
N ARG A 249 -17.26 -5.63 11.70
CA ARG A 249 -18.39 -6.08 12.52
C ARG A 249 -17.95 -7.17 13.51
N PHE A 250 -17.13 -8.10 13.06
CA PHE A 250 -16.54 -9.13 13.91
C PHE A 250 -15.57 -8.53 14.94
N ASP A 251 -14.72 -7.58 14.51
CA ASP A 251 -13.81 -6.88 15.41
C ASP A 251 -14.58 -6.21 16.56
N ASN A 252 -15.66 -5.49 16.23
CA ASN A 252 -16.50 -4.81 17.23
C ASN A 252 -17.22 -5.80 18.15
N TYR A 253 -17.72 -6.92 17.62
CA TYR A 253 -18.41 -7.94 18.41
C TYR A 253 -17.47 -8.61 19.42
N ILE A 254 -16.26 -8.99 19.00
CA ILE A 254 -15.30 -9.67 19.89
C ILE A 254 -14.77 -8.71 20.95
N THR A 255 -14.50 -7.46 20.59
CA THR A 255 -13.85 -6.48 21.49
C THR A 255 -14.83 -5.71 22.37
N GLY A 256 -16.12 -5.72 22.02
CA GLY A 256 -17.16 -4.91 22.70
C GLY A 256 -17.33 -5.23 24.18
N ASP A 257 -17.19 -6.51 24.54
CA ASP A 257 -17.41 -6.92 25.94
C ASP A 257 -16.23 -6.59 26.86
N PHE A 258 -15.03 -6.36 26.33
CA PHE A 258 -13.84 -6.11 27.15
C PHE A 258 -12.98 -4.98 26.61
N GLU A 259 -12.26 -5.18 25.51
CA GLU A 259 -11.20 -4.25 25.06
C GLU A 259 -11.75 -2.87 24.65
N ARG A 260 -12.97 -2.79 24.13
CA ARG A 260 -13.66 -1.54 23.74
C ARG A 260 -14.71 -1.07 24.75
N LYS A 261 -14.97 -1.84 25.79
CA LYS A 261 -15.95 -1.45 26.81
C LYS A 261 -15.50 -0.18 27.51
N LYS A 262 -16.37 0.83 27.54
CA LYS A 262 -16.15 2.09 28.27
C LYS A 262 -16.71 1.93 29.68
N LEU A 263 -15.97 2.38 30.69
CA LEU A 263 -16.47 2.50 32.06
C LEU A 263 -17.29 3.78 32.22
N ARG A 264 -18.17 3.80 33.22
CA ARG A 264 -18.98 4.99 33.53
C ARG A 264 -18.15 6.21 33.91
N LYS A 265 -17.01 5.98 34.62
CA LYS A 265 -16.04 7.03 34.95
C LYS A 265 -14.86 6.95 33.98
N PRO A 266 -14.51 8.04 33.26
CA PRO A 266 -13.42 8.03 32.31
C PRO A 266 -12.07 7.98 33.05
N TYR A 267 -11.12 7.23 32.49
CA TYR A 267 -9.72 7.18 32.90
C TYR A 267 -8.86 8.04 31.99
N SER A 268 -7.80 8.65 32.52
CA SER A 268 -6.84 9.41 31.71
C SER A 268 -6.10 8.56 30.66
N ARG A 269 -5.97 7.25 30.96
CA ARG A 269 -5.31 6.29 30.07
C ARG A 269 -6.14 5.02 29.92
N ARG A 270 -6.36 4.58 28.69
CA ARG A 270 -7.07 3.34 28.38
C ARG A 270 -6.43 2.08 29.00
N ASP A 271 -5.10 2.01 29.05
CA ASP A 271 -4.40 0.88 29.69
C ASP A 271 -4.77 0.77 31.19
N GLY A 272 -4.95 1.88 31.90
CA GLY A 272 -5.38 1.90 33.32
C GLY A 272 -6.84 1.44 33.49
N GLU A 273 -7.72 1.89 32.60
CA GLU A 273 -9.13 1.47 32.57
C GLU A 273 -9.26 -0.06 32.37
N ILE A 274 -8.50 -0.61 31.39
CA ILE A 274 -8.47 -2.05 31.13
C ILE A 274 -7.93 -2.83 32.33
N GLN A 275 -6.87 -2.35 33.00
CA GLN A 275 -6.35 -3.01 34.21
C GLN A 275 -7.35 -3.01 35.35
N THR A 276 -8.11 -1.92 35.51
CA THR A 276 -9.17 -1.83 36.51
C THR A 276 -10.30 -2.82 36.20
N MET A 277 -10.74 -2.93 34.94
CA MET A 277 -11.72 -3.93 34.55
C MET A 277 -11.26 -5.35 34.84
N ARG A 278 -10.00 -5.69 34.58
CA ARG A 278 -9.45 -7.01 34.89
C ARG A 278 -9.44 -7.35 36.38
N LYS A 279 -9.11 -6.36 37.21
CA LYS A 279 -8.94 -6.57 38.66
C LYS A 279 -10.25 -6.54 39.43
N HIS A 280 -11.18 -5.70 38.99
CA HIS A 280 -12.35 -5.32 39.78
C HIS A 280 -13.69 -5.59 39.08
N SER A 281 -13.70 -6.41 38.01
CA SER A 281 -14.94 -6.83 37.37
C SER A 281 -14.93 -8.32 37.04
N ASN A 282 -16.11 -8.88 36.81
CA ASN A 282 -16.30 -10.26 36.34
C ASN A 282 -16.16 -10.39 34.81
N LEU A 283 -15.69 -9.34 34.13
CA LEU A 283 -15.50 -9.34 32.69
C LEU A 283 -14.36 -10.28 32.31
N LYS A 284 -14.60 -11.09 31.27
CA LYS A 284 -13.59 -11.99 30.75
C LYS A 284 -12.55 -11.25 29.93
N THR A 285 -11.28 -11.45 30.27
CA THR A 285 -10.17 -10.82 29.54
C THR A 285 -10.16 -11.29 28.10
N CYS A 286 -10.24 -10.36 27.16
CA CYS A 286 -10.26 -10.64 25.73
C CYS A 286 -9.52 -9.52 25.01
N TYR A 287 -8.28 -9.80 24.54
CA TYR A 287 -7.54 -8.94 23.65
C TYR A 287 -7.57 -9.52 22.25
N TYR A 288 -7.73 -8.67 21.26
CA TYR A 288 -7.88 -9.06 19.89
C TYR A 288 -6.87 -8.39 18.97
N VAL A 289 -6.31 -9.14 18.02
CA VAL A 289 -5.39 -8.64 17.00
C VAL A 289 -5.73 -9.30 15.69
N ARG A 290 -5.95 -8.50 14.62
CA ARG A 290 -6.27 -9.00 13.29
C ARG A 290 -5.33 -8.44 12.22
N TYR A 291 -5.01 -9.27 11.25
CA TYR A 291 -4.31 -8.89 10.04
C TYR A 291 -5.02 -9.52 8.82
N ALA A 292 -5.84 -8.74 8.12
CA ALA A 292 -6.75 -9.21 7.08
C ALA A 292 -7.72 -10.28 7.62
N ASP A 293 -7.66 -11.50 7.12
CA ASP A 293 -8.44 -12.67 7.55
C ASP A 293 -7.78 -13.48 8.68
N ASP A 294 -6.48 -13.29 8.92
CA ASP A 294 -5.77 -13.89 10.06
C ASP A 294 -6.04 -13.11 11.36
N TRP A 295 -6.44 -13.78 12.42
CA TRP A 295 -6.69 -13.13 13.71
C TRP A 295 -6.32 -14.00 14.91
N VAL A 296 -6.04 -13.34 16.02
CA VAL A 296 -5.78 -14.00 17.30
C VAL A 296 -6.54 -13.31 18.43
N ILE A 297 -7.04 -14.12 19.38
CA ILE A 297 -7.60 -13.66 20.64
C ILE A 297 -6.68 -14.14 21.77
N LEU A 298 -6.30 -13.25 22.68
CA LEU A 298 -5.46 -13.56 23.82
C LEU A 298 -6.26 -13.41 25.12
N THR A 299 -6.17 -14.39 26.01
CA THR A 299 -6.92 -14.44 27.27
C THR A 299 -6.10 -15.08 28.40
N ASP A 300 -6.64 -15.04 29.62
CA ASP A 300 -5.92 -15.46 30.84
C ASP A 300 -5.91 -16.97 31.06
N ASN A 301 -6.98 -17.68 30.67
CA ASN A 301 -7.17 -19.08 30.96
C ASN A 301 -7.74 -19.86 29.75
N LYS A 302 -7.74 -21.18 29.86
CA LYS A 302 -8.17 -22.09 28.77
C LYS A 302 -9.67 -22.06 28.56
N GLU A 303 -10.45 -22.04 29.63
CA GLU A 303 -11.91 -22.06 29.59
C GLU A 303 -12.47 -20.82 28.87
N ASP A 304 -11.88 -19.65 29.13
CA ASP A 304 -12.27 -18.42 28.43
C ASP A 304 -11.82 -18.47 26.95
N ALA A 305 -10.68 -19.09 26.62
CA ALA A 305 -10.27 -19.31 25.24
C ALA A 305 -11.25 -20.19 24.47
N GLU A 306 -11.74 -21.28 25.09
CA GLU A 306 -12.76 -22.16 24.50
C GLU A 306 -14.08 -21.43 24.28
N ARG A 307 -14.54 -20.66 25.27
CA ARG A 307 -15.75 -19.82 25.16
C ARG A 307 -15.63 -18.77 24.05
N LEU A 308 -14.49 -18.08 23.96
CA LEU A 308 -14.23 -17.08 22.94
C LEU A 308 -14.13 -17.70 21.54
N LYS A 309 -13.55 -18.88 21.38
CA LYS A 309 -13.57 -19.65 20.13
C LYS A 309 -14.98 -19.97 19.70
N TYR A 310 -15.80 -20.47 20.62
CA TYR A 310 -17.22 -20.78 20.33
C TYR A 310 -18.01 -19.52 19.96
N LYS A 311 -17.84 -18.42 20.72
CA LYS A 311 -18.45 -17.13 20.45
C LYS A 311 -18.07 -16.62 19.04
N ALA A 312 -16.79 -16.68 18.68
CA ALA A 312 -16.30 -16.30 17.37
C ALA A 312 -16.91 -17.14 16.25
N LYS A 313 -16.91 -18.48 16.41
CA LYS A 313 -17.50 -19.42 15.45
C LYS A 313 -18.98 -19.12 15.18
N ARG A 314 -19.75 -18.95 16.25
CA ARG A 314 -21.20 -18.67 16.16
C ARG A 314 -21.46 -17.35 15.42
N TYR A 315 -20.79 -16.26 15.79
CA TYR A 315 -20.99 -14.96 15.16
C TYR A 315 -20.60 -14.95 13.68
N LEU A 316 -19.44 -15.53 13.35
CA LEU A 316 -19.00 -15.65 11.97
C LEU A 316 -20.05 -16.39 11.13
N LYS A 317 -20.57 -17.53 11.62
CA LYS A 317 -21.54 -18.33 10.90
C LYS A 317 -22.92 -17.68 10.81
N GLU A 318 -23.49 -17.25 11.92
CA GLU A 318 -24.87 -16.74 11.99
C GLU A 318 -25.00 -15.33 11.40
N THR A 319 -24.04 -14.44 11.70
CA THR A 319 -24.13 -13.01 11.35
C THR A 319 -23.38 -12.67 10.05
N LEU A 320 -22.20 -13.24 9.86
CA LEU A 320 -21.36 -12.94 8.71
C LEU A 320 -21.39 -14.01 7.62
N LYS A 321 -22.13 -15.12 7.82
CA LYS A 321 -22.23 -16.22 6.85
C LYS A 321 -20.88 -16.81 6.44
N LEU A 322 -19.91 -16.80 7.37
CA LEU A 322 -18.55 -17.30 7.18
C LEU A 322 -18.29 -18.52 8.06
N ASP A 323 -17.56 -19.49 7.55
CA ASP A 323 -17.14 -20.67 8.30
C ASP A 323 -15.71 -20.55 8.81
N LEU A 324 -15.48 -20.93 10.08
CA LEU A 324 -14.16 -21.12 10.64
C LEU A 324 -13.51 -22.41 10.10
N SER A 325 -12.22 -22.36 9.81
CA SER A 325 -11.43 -23.56 9.54
C SER A 325 -11.11 -24.25 10.86
N GLU A 326 -11.84 -25.33 11.19
CA GLU A 326 -11.67 -26.07 12.46
C GLU A 326 -10.25 -26.61 12.63
N GLU A 327 -9.65 -27.12 11.53
CA GLU A 327 -8.30 -27.69 11.52
C GLU A 327 -7.21 -26.66 11.83
N LYS A 328 -7.44 -25.40 11.45
CA LYS A 328 -6.47 -24.32 11.63
C LYS A 328 -6.82 -23.40 12.81
N THR A 329 -8.01 -23.50 13.36
CA THR A 329 -8.41 -22.71 14.53
C THR A 329 -8.00 -23.42 15.81
N LEU A 330 -6.82 -23.05 16.33
CA LEU A 330 -6.19 -23.72 17.46
C LEU A 330 -6.30 -22.86 18.73
N ILE A 331 -6.29 -23.56 19.89
CA ILE A 331 -6.10 -22.94 21.20
C ILE A 331 -4.73 -23.34 21.71
N THR A 332 -3.84 -22.37 21.88
CA THR A 332 -2.43 -22.61 22.21
C THR A 332 -2.03 -21.83 23.46
N ASN A 333 -1.35 -22.49 24.40
CA ASN A 333 -0.64 -21.79 25.47
C ASN A 333 0.77 -21.45 25.01
N VAL A 334 1.05 -20.14 24.86
CA VAL A 334 2.36 -19.66 24.33
C VAL A 334 3.55 -19.94 25.24
N CYS A 335 3.32 -20.37 26.48
CA CYS A 335 4.39 -20.86 27.37
C CYS A 335 4.82 -22.29 27.06
N SER A 336 3.94 -23.08 26.44
CA SER A 336 4.20 -24.49 26.07
C SER A 336 4.59 -24.63 24.61
N LYS A 337 3.82 -24.03 23.70
CA LYS A 337 4.01 -24.12 22.24
C LYS A 337 3.96 -22.73 21.59
N PRO A 338 4.68 -22.50 20.48
CA PRO A 338 4.55 -21.26 19.74
C PRO A 338 3.21 -21.19 18.99
N ILE A 339 2.64 -20.00 18.87
CA ILE A 339 1.61 -19.68 17.88
C ILE A 339 2.28 -19.31 16.56
N LYS A 340 1.59 -19.58 15.44
CA LYS A 340 2.02 -19.21 14.09
C LYS A 340 1.18 -18.04 13.60
N PHE A 341 1.78 -16.86 13.51
CA PHE A 341 1.07 -15.66 13.06
C PHE A 341 1.94 -14.87 12.08
N LEU A 342 1.40 -14.58 10.90
CA LEU A 342 2.08 -13.80 9.85
C LEU A 342 3.47 -14.34 9.46
N GLY A 343 3.64 -15.67 9.45
CA GLY A 343 4.91 -16.32 9.05
C GLY A 343 6.04 -16.21 10.07
N VAL A 344 5.71 -15.88 11.32
CA VAL A 344 6.58 -15.97 12.48
C VAL A 344 5.96 -16.85 13.56
N GLU A 345 6.79 -17.41 14.41
CA GLU A 345 6.43 -18.16 15.59
C GLU A 345 6.63 -17.26 16.82
N ILE A 346 5.58 -17.12 17.64
CA ILE A 346 5.60 -16.30 18.87
C ILE A 346 5.39 -17.23 20.05
N ARG A 347 6.31 -17.21 21.02
CA ARG A 347 6.21 -17.97 22.27
C ARG A 347 6.75 -17.19 23.47
N MET A 348 6.41 -17.63 24.66
CA MET A 348 7.06 -17.22 25.89
C MET A 348 8.21 -18.20 26.22
N ALA A 349 9.32 -17.68 26.68
CA ALA A 349 10.46 -18.48 27.15
C ALA A 349 10.96 -17.97 28.50
N LYS A 350 11.41 -18.83 29.38
CA LYS A 350 12.03 -18.44 30.64
C LYS A 350 13.46 -17.95 30.39
N LYS A 351 13.80 -16.78 30.88
CA LYS A 351 15.16 -16.23 30.90
C LYS A 351 15.40 -15.60 32.26
N ASN A 352 16.39 -16.08 32.99
CA ASN A 352 16.71 -15.62 34.36
C ASN A 352 15.47 -15.62 35.28
N GLY A 353 14.71 -16.73 35.27
CA GLY A 353 13.48 -16.86 36.09
C GLY A 353 12.24 -16.08 35.57
N ARG A 354 12.37 -15.20 34.59
CA ARG A 354 11.28 -14.38 34.07
C ARG A 354 10.79 -14.85 32.69
N TRP A 355 9.51 -14.74 32.44
CA TRP A 355 8.92 -14.98 31.14
C TRP A 355 9.21 -13.82 30.18
N VAL A 356 9.78 -14.11 29.02
CA VAL A 356 10.09 -13.15 27.96
C VAL A 356 9.49 -13.61 26.63
N ASN A 357 9.01 -12.68 25.82
CA ASN A 357 8.59 -12.99 24.46
C ASN A 357 9.80 -13.44 23.63
N LYS A 358 9.59 -14.47 22.81
CA LYS A 358 10.53 -14.91 21.78
C LYS A 358 9.81 -15.04 20.45
N VAL A 359 10.25 -14.26 19.47
CA VAL A 359 9.74 -14.28 18.10
C VAL A 359 10.81 -14.85 17.19
N SER A 360 10.45 -15.85 16.39
CA SER A 360 11.34 -16.47 15.40
C SER A 360 10.62 -16.65 14.07
N PRO A 361 11.35 -16.72 12.94
CA PRO A 361 10.72 -17.07 11.67
C PRO A 361 10.05 -18.45 11.77
N GLU A 362 8.88 -18.62 11.17
CA GLU A 362 8.24 -19.92 11.00
C GLU A 362 9.17 -20.83 10.20
N ARG A 363 9.62 -21.93 10.83
CA ARG A 363 10.74 -22.73 10.35
C ARG A 363 10.57 -23.22 8.91
N GLU A 364 9.47 -23.87 8.59
CA GLU A 364 9.25 -24.47 7.27
C GLU A 364 9.12 -23.39 6.17
N ARG A 365 8.37 -22.33 6.48
CA ARG A 365 8.18 -21.20 5.56
C ARG A 365 9.49 -20.47 5.29
N PHE A 366 10.32 -20.29 6.32
CA PHE A 366 11.62 -19.64 6.17
C PHE A 366 12.60 -20.49 5.36
N GLN A 367 12.69 -21.82 5.64
CA GLN A 367 13.52 -22.73 4.86
C GLN A 367 13.15 -22.73 3.38
N ARG A 368 11.86 -22.72 3.06
CA ARG A 368 11.35 -22.64 1.67
C ARG A 368 11.81 -21.36 1.00
N LYS A 369 11.67 -20.20 1.68
CA LYS A 369 12.14 -18.91 1.16
C LYS A 369 13.65 -18.90 0.90
N MET A 370 14.45 -19.57 1.73
CA MET A 370 15.91 -19.69 1.50
C MET A 370 16.22 -20.57 0.27
N LYS A 371 15.46 -21.65 0.07
CA LYS A 371 15.57 -22.50 -1.13
C LYS A 371 15.16 -21.72 -2.39
N ASP A 372 14.08 -20.97 -2.33
CA ASP A 372 13.61 -20.14 -3.46
C ASP A 372 14.64 -19.06 -3.81
N LEU A 373 15.20 -18.38 -2.81
CA LEU A 373 16.28 -17.42 -3.01
C LEU A 373 17.51 -18.07 -3.66
N SER A 374 17.89 -19.27 -3.21
CA SER A 374 19.01 -20.00 -3.82
C SER A 374 18.75 -20.31 -5.30
N ARG A 375 17.51 -20.68 -5.66
CA ARG A 375 17.11 -20.87 -7.07
C ARG A 375 17.19 -19.57 -7.87
N GLU A 376 16.69 -18.47 -7.33
CA GLU A 376 16.76 -17.16 -8.00
C GLU A 376 18.21 -16.72 -8.25
N LEU A 377 19.09 -16.93 -7.27
CA LEU A 377 20.53 -16.69 -7.44
C LEU A 377 21.13 -17.58 -8.55
N PHE A 378 20.73 -18.85 -8.59
CA PHE A 378 21.20 -19.76 -9.65
C PHE A 378 20.71 -19.35 -11.03
N TYR A 379 19.49 -18.83 -11.18
CA TYR A 379 18.94 -18.38 -12.46
C TYR A 379 19.71 -17.21 -13.09
N ILE A 380 20.48 -16.44 -12.34
CA ILE A 380 21.35 -15.38 -12.87
C ILE A 380 22.29 -15.98 -13.94
N ARG A 381 22.76 -17.24 -13.80
CA ARG A 381 23.63 -17.92 -14.75
C ARG A 381 23.01 -18.09 -16.14
N LYS A 382 21.68 -18.06 -16.27
CA LYS A 382 20.98 -18.20 -17.55
C LYS A 382 20.96 -16.92 -18.38
N THR A 383 21.46 -15.80 -17.83
CA THR A 383 21.54 -14.54 -18.54
C THR A 383 22.65 -14.63 -19.63
N PRO A 384 22.40 -14.19 -20.87
CA PRO A 384 23.47 -14.11 -21.88
C PRO A 384 24.62 -13.20 -21.41
N THR A 385 25.87 -13.59 -21.66
CA THR A 385 27.05 -12.84 -21.19
C THR A 385 27.16 -11.43 -21.78
N LEU A 386 26.64 -11.25 -22.99
CA LEU A 386 26.65 -9.97 -23.70
C LEU A 386 25.54 -9.01 -23.22
N ASP A 387 24.46 -9.54 -22.59
CA ASP A 387 23.33 -8.73 -22.12
C ASP A 387 23.56 -8.25 -20.68
N LYS A 388 24.44 -7.27 -20.55
CA LYS A 388 24.80 -6.68 -19.24
C LYS A 388 23.62 -5.97 -18.58
N GLU A 389 22.71 -5.39 -19.35
CA GLU A 389 21.53 -4.69 -18.79
C GLU A 389 20.58 -5.67 -18.12
N ARG A 390 20.29 -6.78 -18.78
CA ARG A 390 19.48 -7.86 -18.22
C ARG A 390 20.13 -8.49 -16.99
N LEU A 391 21.47 -8.61 -16.98
CA LEU A 391 22.20 -9.09 -15.82
C LEU A 391 21.99 -8.16 -14.63
N ILE A 392 22.10 -6.83 -14.81
CA ILE A 392 21.88 -5.83 -13.74
C ILE A 392 20.42 -5.89 -13.25
N GLN A 393 19.45 -6.02 -14.15
CA GLN A 393 18.04 -6.19 -13.77
C GLN A 393 17.84 -7.43 -12.89
N ASN A 394 18.46 -8.57 -13.24
CA ASN A 394 18.40 -9.80 -12.45
C ASN A 394 19.08 -9.63 -11.08
N ILE A 395 20.24 -8.98 -11.00
CA ILE A 395 20.90 -8.63 -9.73
C ILE A 395 19.99 -7.74 -8.89
N THR A 396 19.39 -6.72 -9.48
CA THR A 396 18.46 -5.81 -8.79
C THR A 396 17.23 -6.56 -8.25
N ARG A 397 16.66 -7.49 -9.02
CA ARG A 397 15.54 -8.34 -8.60
C ARG A 397 15.89 -9.21 -7.42
N VAL A 398 17.04 -9.88 -7.45
CA VAL A 398 17.50 -10.73 -6.35
C VAL A 398 17.81 -9.89 -5.10
N ASN A 399 18.45 -8.74 -5.27
CA ASN A 399 18.67 -7.80 -4.16
C ASN A 399 17.37 -7.34 -3.52
N ALA A 400 16.33 -7.06 -4.29
CA ALA A 400 15.01 -6.71 -3.76
C ALA A 400 14.40 -7.85 -2.91
N ILE A 401 14.59 -9.11 -3.32
CA ILE A 401 14.17 -10.27 -2.52
C ILE A 401 14.94 -10.35 -1.21
N ILE A 402 16.28 -10.23 -1.25
CA ILE A 402 17.12 -10.29 -0.05
C ILE A 402 16.77 -9.16 0.92
N VAL A 403 16.68 -7.93 0.44
CA VAL A 403 16.32 -6.76 1.26
C VAL A 403 14.91 -6.91 1.84
N GLY A 404 13.97 -7.45 1.06
CA GLY A 404 12.63 -7.77 1.54
C GLY A 404 12.63 -8.78 2.70
N LEU A 405 13.46 -9.82 2.62
CA LEU A 405 13.61 -10.82 3.68
C LEU A 405 14.28 -10.22 4.92
N ILE A 406 15.35 -9.43 4.75
CA ILE A 406 16.04 -8.72 5.84
C ILE A 406 15.05 -7.83 6.61
N ASN A 407 14.30 -7.02 5.91
CA ASN A 407 13.36 -6.08 6.51
C ASN A 407 12.17 -6.79 7.18
N TYR A 408 11.62 -7.83 6.52
CA TYR A 408 10.46 -8.55 7.07
C TYR A 408 10.78 -9.29 8.36
N TYR A 409 11.91 -9.99 8.40
CA TYR A 409 12.30 -10.80 9.56
C TYR A 409 13.14 -10.03 10.60
N SER A 410 13.39 -8.73 10.41
CA SER A 410 14.05 -7.89 11.43
C SER A 410 13.33 -7.88 12.78
N MET A 411 12.00 -8.10 12.78
CA MET A 411 11.19 -8.22 13.99
C MET A 411 11.45 -9.50 14.81
N CYS A 412 12.16 -10.49 14.25
CA CYS A 412 12.43 -11.76 14.91
C CYS A 412 13.65 -11.66 15.81
N ASP A 413 13.52 -12.13 17.05
CA ASP A 413 14.63 -12.18 17.99
C ASP A 413 15.73 -13.13 17.45
N GLN A 414 17.00 -12.73 17.60
CA GLN A 414 18.16 -13.50 17.13
C GLN A 414 18.14 -13.85 15.63
N ILE A 415 17.53 -13.01 14.78
CA ILE A 415 17.44 -13.25 13.33
C ILE A 415 18.81 -13.53 12.69
N SER A 416 19.88 -12.84 13.13
CA SER A 416 21.25 -13.07 12.66
C SER A 416 21.73 -14.49 12.88
N VAL A 417 21.34 -15.14 13.98
CA VAL A 417 21.70 -16.54 14.28
C VAL A 417 20.96 -17.50 13.35
N VAL A 418 19.67 -17.25 13.10
CA VAL A 418 18.85 -18.08 12.20
C VAL A 418 19.37 -17.99 10.76
N ILE A 419 19.68 -16.80 10.29
CA ILE A 419 20.16 -16.53 8.92
C ILE A 419 21.55 -17.12 8.70
N ARG A 420 22.44 -17.10 9.69
CA ARG A 420 23.82 -17.57 9.56
C ARG A 420 23.91 -19.00 9.01
N LYS A 421 22.92 -19.85 9.29
CA LYS A 421 22.86 -21.23 8.77
C LYS A 421 22.77 -21.31 7.25
N TYR A 422 22.25 -20.28 6.59
CA TYR A 422 22.02 -20.23 5.13
C TYR A 422 22.95 -19.26 4.42
N ALA A 423 23.45 -18.26 5.13
CA ALA A 423 24.09 -17.09 4.55
C ALA A 423 25.34 -17.43 3.74
N TRP A 424 26.19 -18.35 4.25
CA TRP A 424 27.38 -18.76 3.53
C TRP A 424 27.04 -19.41 2.18
N LEU A 425 26.09 -20.35 2.17
CA LEU A 425 25.66 -21.05 0.96
C LEU A 425 25.07 -20.08 -0.07
N LEU A 426 24.21 -19.17 0.38
CA LEU A 426 23.58 -18.17 -0.50
C LEU A 426 24.63 -17.21 -1.10
N LYS A 427 25.55 -16.74 -0.28
CA LYS A 427 26.65 -15.86 -0.69
C LYS A 427 27.58 -16.53 -1.70
N TYR A 428 27.94 -17.78 -1.46
CA TYR A 428 28.76 -18.57 -2.37
C TYR A 428 28.02 -18.89 -3.69
N THR A 429 26.71 -19.18 -3.62
CA THR A 429 25.87 -19.35 -4.81
C THR A 429 25.81 -18.07 -5.63
N ALA A 430 25.70 -16.91 -4.99
CA ALA A 430 25.74 -15.60 -5.62
C ALA A 430 27.08 -15.38 -6.36
N TYR A 431 28.21 -15.65 -5.68
CA TYR A 431 29.53 -15.53 -6.30
C TYR A 431 29.68 -16.46 -7.50
N LYS A 432 29.36 -17.75 -7.37
CA LYS A 432 29.39 -18.71 -8.49
C LYS A 432 28.50 -18.27 -9.64
N SER A 433 27.39 -17.61 -9.37
CA SER A 433 26.48 -17.14 -10.41
C SER A 433 27.03 -15.93 -11.16
N LEU A 434 27.86 -15.12 -10.54
CA LEU A 434 28.52 -13.98 -11.18
C LEU A 434 29.87 -14.31 -11.82
N LYS A 435 30.50 -15.46 -11.49
CA LYS A 435 31.86 -15.80 -11.93
C LYS A 435 32.06 -15.65 -13.45
N ARG A 436 31.13 -16.16 -14.27
CA ARG A 436 31.19 -16.09 -15.74
C ARG A 436 31.06 -14.68 -16.32
N TYR A 437 30.63 -13.69 -15.51
CA TYR A 437 30.48 -12.29 -15.89
C TYR A 437 31.62 -11.41 -15.34
N GLY A 438 32.73 -12.02 -14.89
CA GLY A 438 33.84 -11.32 -14.24
C GLY A 438 33.55 -10.96 -12.79
N GLY A 439 32.75 -11.79 -12.11
CA GLY A 439 32.40 -11.58 -10.69
C GLY A 439 33.62 -11.64 -9.76
N GLN A 440 33.70 -10.66 -8.88
CA GLN A 440 34.76 -10.47 -7.88
C GLN A 440 34.18 -10.30 -6.48
N TRP A 441 35.02 -10.47 -5.46
CA TRP A 441 34.71 -10.16 -4.08
C TRP A 441 35.08 -8.70 -3.79
N ILE A 442 34.10 -7.83 -3.62
CA ILE A 442 34.26 -6.40 -3.37
C ILE A 442 33.67 -6.06 -2.00
N ARG A 443 34.28 -5.14 -1.28
CA ARG A 443 33.73 -4.66 -0.01
C ARG A 443 32.37 -4.02 -0.25
N ALA A 444 31.41 -4.29 0.67
CA ALA A 444 30.05 -3.80 0.52
C ALA A 444 29.95 -2.27 0.46
N ASP A 445 30.80 -1.55 1.22
CA ASP A 445 30.86 -0.09 1.23
C ASP A 445 31.47 0.53 -0.06
N GLU A 446 32.10 -0.29 -0.91
CA GLU A 446 32.69 0.13 -2.19
C GLU A 446 31.75 -0.10 -3.40
N VAL A 447 30.65 -0.83 -3.23
CA VAL A 447 29.70 -1.04 -4.33
C VAL A 447 28.74 0.12 -4.50
N SER A 448 28.35 0.40 -5.74
CA SER A 448 27.56 1.57 -6.11
C SER A 448 26.05 1.39 -5.93
N ASN A 449 25.60 0.15 -5.73
CA ASN A 449 24.18 -0.14 -5.49
C ASN A 449 23.87 -0.34 -4.00
N LEU A 450 22.62 -0.05 -3.57
CA LEU A 450 22.15 -0.17 -2.19
C LEU A 450 23.03 0.56 -1.16
N ILE A 451 23.53 1.73 -1.51
CA ILE A 451 24.45 2.53 -0.68
C ILE A 451 23.97 2.67 0.77
N GLY A 452 22.66 2.95 0.98
CA GLY A 452 22.08 3.09 2.32
C GLY A 452 22.15 1.83 3.20
N LEU A 453 22.20 0.64 2.58
CA LEU A 453 22.38 -0.63 3.29
C LEU A 453 23.88 -0.97 3.42
N HIS A 454 24.63 -0.79 2.35
CA HIS A 454 26.01 -1.27 2.23
C HIS A 454 27.02 -0.39 2.97
N SER A 455 26.82 0.93 3.07
CA SER A 455 27.76 1.87 3.70
C SER A 455 28.12 1.54 5.15
N GLY A 456 27.30 0.77 5.84
CA GLY A 456 27.58 0.31 7.22
C GLY A 456 28.32 -1.04 7.32
N HIS A 457 28.75 -1.62 6.18
CA HIS A 457 29.31 -2.98 6.15
C HIS A 457 30.62 -3.07 5.35
N LYS A 458 31.69 -3.55 6.03
CA LYS A 458 33.00 -3.80 5.40
C LYS A 458 33.17 -5.23 4.86
N ALA A 459 32.15 -6.08 5.02
CA ALA A 459 32.20 -7.46 4.53
C ALA A 459 32.22 -7.50 2.99
N HIS A 460 33.01 -8.43 2.42
CA HIS A 460 33.05 -8.64 0.98
C HIS A 460 31.77 -9.30 0.48
N ILE A 461 31.24 -8.81 -0.61
CA ILE A 461 30.07 -9.35 -1.33
C ILE A 461 30.43 -9.63 -2.80
N PRO A 462 29.72 -10.57 -3.46
CA PRO A 462 29.91 -10.82 -4.88
C PRO A 462 29.43 -9.63 -5.70
N ALA A 463 30.28 -9.11 -6.59
CA ALA A 463 29.98 -7.97 -7.43
C ALA A 463 30.57 -8.13 -8.83
N ILE A 464 30.01 -7.42 -9.80
CA ILE A 464 30.55 -7.28 -11.16
C ILE A 464 30.92 -5.82 -11.43
N LYS A 465 31.93 -5.61 -12.27
CA LYS A 465 32.24 -4.28 -12.79
C LYS A 465 31.33 -3.96 -13.98
N TYR A 466 30.67 -2.81 -13.93
CA TYR A 466 29.84 -2.28 -14.99
C TYR A 466 30.18 -0.80 -15.20
N LYS A 467 30.78 -0.47 -16.37
CA LYS A 467 31.40 0.85 -16.60
C LYS A 467 32.39 1.11 -15.45
N ASP A 468 32.30 2.27 -14.80
CA ASP A 468 33.18 2.69 -13.70
C ASP A 468 32.63 2.35 -12.31
N MET A 469 31.61 1.45 -12.23
CA MET A 469 30.92 1.12 -10.99
C MET A 469 30.94 -0.37 -10.71
N TYR A 470 30.93 -0.74 -9.42
CA TYR A 470 30.68 -2.11 -8.98
C TYR A 470 29.22 -2.29 -8.59
N ILE A 471 28.57 -3.33 -9.14
CA ILE A 471 27.19 -3.72 -8.82
C ILE A 471 27.22 -5.05 -8.07
N GLY A 472 26.85 -5.02 -6.79
CA GLY A 472 26.94 -6.18 -5.89
C GLY A 472 25.61 -6.86 -5.63
N ILE A 473 25.68 -8.17 -5.30
CA ILE A 473 24.58 -8.91 -4.68
C ILE A 473 24.77 -8.82 -3.16
N THR A 474 23.77 -8.26 -2.47
CA THR A 474 23.82 -8.03 -1.02
C THR A 474 23.86 -9.33 -0.23
N ASP A 475 24.43 -9.28 0.97
CA ASP A 475 24.50 -10.42 1.89
C ASP A 475 23.31 -10.42 2.84
N ILE A 476 22.60 -11.54 2.93
CA ILE A 476 21.48 -11.70 3.86
C ILE A 476 21.91 -11.57 5.33
N ASN A 477 23.21 -11.77 5.63
CA ASN A 477 23.80 -11.55 6.96
C ASN A 477 23.74 -10.08 7.42
N PHE A 478 23.42 -9.14 6.52
CA PHE A 478 23.21 -7.74 6.91
C PHE A 478 21.90 -7.53 7.66
N ALA A 479 21.11 -8.59 7.85
CA ALA A 479 19.94 -8.56 8.70
C ALA A 479 20.31 -8.20 10.15
N LYS A 480 19.67 -7.15 10.65
CA LYS A 480 19.75 -6.70 12.03
C LYS A 480 18.39 -6.85 12.68
N TRP A 481 18.38 -7.27 13.95
CA TRP A 481 17.17 -7.23 14.75
C TRP A 481 16.74 -5.76 14.97
N ASP A 482 15.48 -5.51 14.76
CA ASP A 482 14.82 -4.23 15.11
C ASP A 482 13.58 -4.55 15.95
N ASN A 483 13.47 -3.90 17.10
CA ASN A 483 12.33 -4.17 17.98
C ASN A 483 11.06 -3.66 17.33
N PRO A 484 10.07 -4.52 17.06
CA PRO A 484 8.84 -4.11 16.42
C PRO A 484 8.11 -3.10 17.31
N ARG A 485 7.68 -1.98 16.70
CA ARG A 485 7.06 -0.87 17.41
C ARG A 485 5.54 -0.99 17.36
N LEU A 486 4.91 -0.57 18.44
CA LEU A 486 3.45 -0.42 18.44
C LEU A 486 3.02 0.66 17.44
N LYS A 487 1.85 0.48 16.85
CA LYS A 487 1.21 1.52 16.04
C LYS A 487 0.88 2.72 16.91
N ASN A 488 1.36 3.89 16.55
CA ASN A 488 0.81 5.14 17.07
C ASN A 488 -0.54 5.41 16.38
N GLN A 489 -1.63 5.37 17.13
CA GLN A 489 -2.99 5.47 16.59
C GLN A 489 -3.32 6.86 16.01
N GLU A 490 -2.55 7.89 16.36
CA GLU A 490 -2.66 9.23 15.79
C GLU A 490 -2.08 9.33 14.38
N GLU A 491 -1.17 8.41 13.99
CA GLU A 491 -0.66 8.35 12.63
C GLU A 491 -1.76 7.90 11.67
N ASN A 492 -2.17 8.79 10.78
CA ASN A 492 -3.15 8.54 9.72
C ASN A 492 -2.81 9.36 8.47
N PRO A 493 -3.24 8.96 7.27
CA PRO A 493 -2.95 9.70 6.05
C PRO A 493 -3.85 10.92 5.82
N TYR A 494 -4.91 11.07 6.61
CA TYR A 494 -5.96 12.07 6.34
C TYR A 494 -5.69 13.40 7.02
N THR A 495 -5.11 13.42 8.22
CA THR A 495 -4.80 14.66 8.95
C THR A 495 -3.35 15.12 8.72
N PRO A 496 -3.06 16.44 8.69
CA PRO A 496 -1.69 16.95 8.60
C PRO A 496 -0.79 16.41 9.71
N GLU A 497 -1.29 16.43 10.96
CA GLU A 497 -0.58 15.97 12.15
C GLU A 497 -0.25 14.47 12.06
N GLY A 498 -1.22 13.65 11.61
CA GLY A 498 -1.03 12.21 11.42
C GLY A 498 0.02 11.89 10.36
N ARG A 499 0.03 12.64 9.24
CA ARG A 499 1.06 12.54 8.20
C ARG A 499 2.43 12.97 8.69
N GLU A 500 2.51 14.03 9.48
CA GLU A 500 3.76 14.52 10.04
C GLU A 500 4.38 13.50 11.00
N LEU A 501 3.60 12.95 11.94
CA LEU A 501 4.02 11.89 12.85
C LEU A 501 4.57 10.67 12.09
N TYR A 502 3.87 10.23 11.07
CA TYR A 502 4.33 9.12 10.22
C TYR A 502 5.64 9.44 9.48
N ASN A 503 5.74 10.62 8.85
CA ASN A 503 6.93 11.04 8.13
C ASN A 503 8.15 11.17 9.05
N LYS A 504 7.96 11.73 10.26
CA LYS A 504 8.99 11.80 11.30
C LYS A 504 9.48 10.40 11.70
N ARG A 505 8.55 9.47 11.95
CA ARG A 505 8.89 8.08 12.28
C ARG A 505 9.65 7.38 11.16
N MET A 506 9.20 7.56 9.91
CA MET A 506 9.80 6.94 8.73
C MET A 506 11.03 7.69 8.20
N ARG A 507 11.45 8.79 8.83
CA ARG A 507 12.53 9.67 8.38
C ARG A 507 12.35 10.12 6.91
N LYS A 508 11.08 10.27 6.50
CA LYS A 508 10.72 10.71 5.15
C LYS A 508 10.50 12.22 5.12
N LYS A 509 10.92 12.87 4.05
CA LYS A 509 10.44 14.22 3.75
C LYS A 509 8.97 14.10 3.36
N GLY A 510 8.11 14.90 3.99
CA GLY A 510 6.68 14.92 3.66
C GLY A 510 6.47 15.16 2.17
N LEU A 511 5.58 14.37 1.56
CA LEU A 511 5.13 14.62 0.21
C LEU A 511 4.29 15.91 0.22
N LYS A 512 4.64 16.87 -0.63
CA LYS A 512 3.79 18.04 -0.85
C LYS A 512 2.56 17.62 -1.63
N VAL A 513 1.44 18.24 -1.30
CA VAL A 513 0.22 18.11 -2.10
C VAL A 513 0.52 18.59 -3.53
N ARG A 514 0.01 17.88 -4.52
CA ARG A 514 0.20 18.22 -5.93
C ARG A 514 -0.46 19.57 -6.23
N THR A 515 0.27 20.46 -6.87
CA THR A 515 -0.24 21.76 -7.30
C THR A 515 -0.86 21.61 -8.68
N ASP A 516 -2.13 21.21 -8.75
CA ASP A 516 -2.85 20.96 -10.01
C ASP A 516 -3.46 22.23 -10.65
N GLU A 517 -3.39 23.37 -9.96
CA GLU A 517 -3.73 24.70 -10.51
C GLU A 517 -2.93 25.03 -11.78
N VAL A 518 -1.79 24.41 -12.00
CA VAL A 518 -1.02 24.53 -13.27
C VAL A 518 -1.81 24.07 -14.50
N ASN A 519 -2.87 23.29 -14.33
CA ASN A 519 -3.75 22.83 -15.42
C ASN A 519 -4.96 23.74 -15.65
N SER A 520 -5.19 24.73 -14.80
CA SER A 520 -6.31 25.67 -14.91
C SER A 520 -5.97 26.99 -15.61
N SER A 521 -4.76 27.14 -16.16
CA SER A 521 -4.38 28.32 -16.93
C SER A 521 -5.03 28.29 -18.32
N ASP A 522 -5.29 29.47 -18.88
CA ASP A 522 -5.86 29.62 -20.25
C ASP A 522 -5.00 28.90 -21.30
N TYR A 523 -3.68 29.00 -21.16
CA TYR A 523 -2.77 28.24 -22.01
C TYR A 523 -2.93 26.71 -21.85
N ALA A 524 -3.08 26.22 -20.64
CA ALA A 524 -3.30 24.79 -20.41
C ALA A 524 -4.62 24.32 -21.02
N LEU A 525 -5.68 25.13 -20.90
CA LEU A 525 -6.97 24.85 -21.53
C LEU A 525 -6.84 24.88 -23.07
N PHE A 526 -6.13 25.85 -23.62
CA PHE A 526 -5.88 25.95 -25.07
C PHE A 526 -5.17 24.69 -25.61
N ILE A 527 -4.07 24.24 -24.98
CA ILE A 527 -3.37 23.03 -25.45
C ILE A 527 -4.16 21.74 -25.21
N ARG A 528 -5.06 21.68 -24.20
CA ARG A 528 -6.01 20.57 -24.02
C ARG A 528 -6.97 20.48 -25.23
N MET A 529 -7.44 21.61 -25.74
CA MET A 529 -8.35 21.67 -26.88
C MET A 529 -7.64 21.35 -28.21
N SER A 530 -6.34 21.59 -28.33
CA SER A 530 -5.58 21.39 -29.59
C SER A 530 -5.46 19.92 -30.03
N LYS A 531 -5.79 18.96 -29.17
CA LYS A 531 -5.68 17.49 -29.42
C LYS A 531 -4.31 17.04 -29.94
N HIS A 532 -3.26 17.83 -29.73
CA HIS A 532 -1.91 17.46 -30.17
C HIS A 532 -1.40 16.23 -29.39
N PRO A 533 -0.86 15.18 -30.04
CA PRO A 533 -0.48 13.92 -29.40
C PRO A 533 0.48 14.05 -28.22
N LEU A 534 1.37 15.06 -28.23
CA LEU A 534 2.29 15.34 -27.11
C LEU A 534 1.56 15.78 -25.85
N TYR A 535 0.39 16.41 -25.96
CA TYR A 535 -0.38 16.94 -24.85
C TYR A 535 -1.50 15.99 -24.42
N ASN A 536 -1.13 14.72 -24.26
CA ASN A 536 -2.04 13.66 -23.83
C ASN A 536 -2.29 13.67 -22.30
N PHE A 537 -3.06 12.72 -21.82
CA PHE A 537 -3.40 12.60 -20.40
C PHE A 537 -2.15 12.55 -19.51
N GLU A 538 -1.10 11.80 -19.91
CA GLU A 538 0.13 11.68 -19.13
C GLU A 538 0.84 13.03 -18.97
N TYR A 539 0.86 13.85 -20.00
CA TYR A 539 1.46 15.19 -19.93
C TYR A 539 0.75 16.05 -18.86
N PHE A 540 -0.58 16.14 -18.93
CA PHE A 540 -1.35 16.95 -17.97
C PHE A 540 -1.27 16.40 -16.55
N MET A 541 -1.30 15.10 -16.38
CA MET A 541 -1.13 14.45 -15.08
C MET A 541 0.25 14.74 -14.48
N ASN A 542 1.32 14.80 -15.30
CA ASN A 542 2.70 14.96 -14.84
C ASN A 542 3.15 16.42 -14.64
N ARG A 543 2.42 17.41 -15.18
CA ARG A 543 2.72 18.85 -14.98
C ARG A 543 2.79 19.24 -13.50
N PRO A 544 1.79 18.95 -12.66
CA PRO A 544 1.83 19.24 -11.22
C PRO A 544 3.01 18.59 -10.49
N TYR A 545 3.35 17.37 -10.85
CA TYR A 545 4.51 16.68 -10.24
C TYR A 545 5.84 17.30 -10.66
N THR A 546 5.96 17.74 -11.92
CA THR A 546 7.12 18.47 -12.44
C THR A 546 7.28 19.79 -11.69
N TYR A 547 6.20 20.55 -11.54
CA TYR A 547 6.19 21.81 -10.79
C TYR A 547 6.66 21.64 -9.35
N ASN A 548 6.13 20.62 -8.65
CA ASN A 548 6.48 20.34 -7.27
C ASN A 548 7.95 19.85 -7.13
N ARG A 549 8.43 19.01 -8.06
CA ARG A 549 9.84 18.58 -8.11
C ARG A 549 10.77 19.78 -8.25
N ASP A 550 10.40 20.71 -9.11
CA ASP A 550 11.18 21.92 -9.40
C ASP A 550 10.97 23.02 -8.34
N LYS A 551 10.11 22.78 -7.35
CA LYS A 551 9.78 23.71 -6.25
C LYS A 551 9.21 25.03 -6.72
N GLY A 552 8.48 25.03 -7.85
CA GLY A 552 7.96 26.24 -8.49
C GLY A 552 9.03 27.15 -9.08
N LYS A 553 10.24 26.65 -9.34
CA LYS A 553 11.35 27.45 -9.89
C LYS A 553 11.63 27.13 -11.35
N CYS A 554 11.80 28.19 -12.14
CA CYS A 554 12.23 28.08 -13.52
C CYS A 554 13.61 27.42 -13.63
N LYS A 555 13.76 26.37 -14.46
CA LYS A 555 15.04 25.68 -14.64
C LYS A 555 16.05 26.47 -15.47
N ILE A 556 15.63 27.55 -16.12
CA ILE A 556 16.50 28.42 -16.90
C ILE A 556 17.05 29.56 -16.02
N CYS A 557 16.18 30.47 -15.55
CA CYS A 557 16.61 31.63 -14.78
C CYS A 557 16.65 31.42 -13.26
N GLY A 558 16.03 30.35 -12.74
CA GLY A 558 15.96 30.07 -11.29
C GLY A 558 14.88 30.84 -10.52
N GLY A 559 14.20 31.80 -11.17
CA GLY A 559 13.11 32.59 -10.57
C GLY A 559 11.88 31.74 -10.24
N PHE A 560 11.05 32.24 -9.34
CA PHE A 560 9.76 31.61 -9.01
C PHE A 560 8.79 31.76 -10.18
N VAL A 561 8.01 30.73 -10.45
CA VAL A 561 6.99 30.68 -11.50
C VAL A 561 5.65 30.47 -10.82
N GLU A 562 4.72 31.38 -11.05
CA GLU A 562 3.34 31.20 -10.58
C GLU A 562 2.69 29.95 -11.21
N PRO A 563 1.90 29.16 -10.45
CA PRO A 563 1.35 27.90 -10.97
C PRO A 563 0.58 28.07 -12.29
N LYS A 564 -0.23 29.12 -12.42
CA LYS A 564 -1.03 29.37 -13.63
C LYS A 564 -0.20 29.85 -14.83
N GLU A 565 0.97 30.41 -14.59
CA GLU A 565 1.88 30.91 -15.64
C GLU A 565 2.91 29.88 -16.06
N ALA A 566 3.00 28.75 -15.33
CA ALA A 566 4.02 27.74 -15.58
C ALA A 566 3.87 27.11 -16.97
N ARG A 567 5.00 27.04 -17.68
CA ARG A 567 5.19 26.23 -18.89
C ARG A 567 6.02 25.01 -18.57
N PHE A 568 5.73 23.93 -19.30
CA PHE A 568 6.40 22.64 -19.11
C PHE A 568 7.05 22.23 -20.42
N HIS A 569 8.39 22.33 -20.42
CA HIS A 569 9.19 22.07 -21.60
C HIS A 569 9.71 20.62 -21.58
N HIS A 570 9.63 19.93 -22.73
CA HIS A 570 10.22 18.62 -22.95
C HIS A 570 11.74 18.74 -23.14
N VAL A 571 12.51 18.09 -22.28
CA VAL A 571 14.00 18.17 -22.32
C VAL A 571 14.57 17.47 -23.55
N GLU A 572 14.04 16.30 -23.88
CA GLU A 572 14.38 15.52 -25.07
C GLU A 572 13.10 15.30 -25.89
N THR A 573 13.09 15.83 -27.10
CA THR A 573 11.90 15.82 -27.98
C THR A 573 11.77 14.57 -28.85
N LYS A 574 12.88 13.82 -29.05
CA LYS A 574 12.95 12.62 -29.89
C LYS A 574 12.63 11.31 -29.14
N LEU A 575 12.14 11.39 -27.90
CA LEU A 575 11.76 10.21 -27.13
C LEU A 575 10.44 9.63 -27.63
N PRO A 576 10.26 8.30 -27.55
CA PRO A 576 8.97 7.66 -27.89
C PRO A 576 7.88 8.11 -26.90
N MET A 577 6.61 8.00 -27.33
CA MET A 577 5.44 8.52 -26.61
C MET A 577 5.29 7.98 -25.18
N ASP A 578 5.69 6.75 -24.94
CA ASP A 578 5.68 6.13 -23.60
C ASP A 578 6.74 6.71 -22.64
N LYS A 579 7.67 7.53 -23.14
CA LYS A 579 8.79 8.12 -22.37
C LYS A 579 8.80 9.64 -22.37
N ILE A 580 8.25 10.28 -23.42
CA ILE A 580 8.38 11.74 -23.64
C ILE A 580 7.73 12.56 -22.52
N ASN A 581 6.55 12.15 -22.05
CA ASN A 581 5.75 12.88 -21.06
C ASN A 581 6.08 12.50 -19.60
N LYS A 582 7.15 11.70 -19.35
CA LYS A 582 7.55 11.37 -17.97
C LYS A 582 8.07 12.61 -17.24
N VAL A 583 7.80 12.71 -15.94
CA VAL A 583 8.23 13.83 -15.08
C VAL A 583 9.73 14.13 -15.25
N LYS A 584 10.59 13.13 -15.40
CA LYS A 584 12.04 13.31 -15.60
C LYS A 584 12.40 14.05 -16.88
N ASN A 585 11.53 13.99 -17.90
CA ASN A 585 11.75 14.66 -19.19
C ASN A 585 11.02 16.02 -19.31
N LEU A 586 10.28 16.44 -18.29
CA LEU A 586 9.61 17.73 -18.23
C LEU A 586 10.36 18.66 -17.28
N ILE A 587 10.39 19.96 -17.59
CA ILE A 587 10.92 21.02 -16.70
C ILE A 587 9.96 22.19 -16.61
N THR A 588 9.93 22.82 -15.43
CA THR A 588 9.15 24.06 -15.19
C THR A 588 9.94 25.27 -15.68
N VAL A 589 9.32 26.11 -16.50
CA VAL A 589 9.93 27.33 -17.03
C VAL A 589 8.89 28.48 -17.10
N HIS A 590 9.34 29.73 -17.12
CA HIS A 590 8.50 30.87 -17.51
C HIS A 590 8.21 30.83 -19.00
N GLN A 591 7.14 31.48 -19.45
CA GLN A 591 6.84 31.62 -20.88
C GLN A 591 8.04 32.21 -21.65
N TYR A 592 8.58 33.33 -21.19
CA TYR A 592 9.77 33.96 -21.79
C TYR A 592 10.96 33.00 -21.89
N CYS A 593 11.25 32.26 -20.81
CA CYS A 593 12.34 31.29 -20.82
C CYS A 593 12.07 30.10 -21.75
N HIS A 594 10.80 29.69 -21.92
CA HIS A 594 10.38 28.68 -22.88
C HIS A 594 10.65 29.15 -24.32
N ASP A 595 10.27 30.38 -24.64
CA ASP A 595 10.47 30.97 -25.97
C ASP A 595 11.95 31.13 -26.29
N LEU A 596 12.78 31.49 -25.31
CA LEU A 596 14.23 31.54 -25.46
C LEU A 596 14.84 30.16 -25.78
N ILE A 597 14.32 29.07 -25.24
CA ILE A 597 14.82 27.73 -25.55
C ILE A 597 14.61 27.41 -27.04
N HIS A 598 13.48 27.82 -27.61
CA HIS A 598 13.11 27.55 -29.00
C HIS A 598 13.59 28.60 -30.00
N SER A 599 14.17 29.71 -29.53
CA SER A 599 14.70 30.77 -30.39
C SER A 599 16.23 30.72 -30.49
N ASN A 600 16.80 31.11 -31.64
CA ASN A 600 18.24 31.30 -31.82
C ASN A 600 18.71 32.66 -31.33
N LYS A 601 17.85 33.48 -30.72
CA LYS A 601 18.22 34.82 -30.25
C LYS A 601 19.09 34.75 -29.01
N GLU A 602 20.22 35.44 -29.00
CA GLU A 602 20.99 35.68 -27.80
C GLU A 602 20.46 36.92 -27.07
N PRO A 603 19.94 36.75 -25.86
CA PRO A 603 19.40 37.88 -25.10
C PRO A 603 20.55 38.69 -24.48
N LYS A 604 20.49 40.01 -24.68
CA LYS A 604 21.55 40.97 -24.34
C LYS A 604 21.80 41.22 -22.83
N SER A 605 21.07 40.59 -21.89
CA SER A 605 21.18 40.90 -20.44
C SER A 605 20.80 39.75 -19.51
N LEU A 606 21.29 38.55 -19.76
CA LEU A 606 21.07 37.42 -18.86
C LEU A 606 22.31 37.09 -18.01
N SER A 607 22.10 36.60 -16.79
CA SER A 607 23.20 36.12 -15.95
C SER A 607 23.89 34.93 -16.62
N GLU A 608 25.22 34.78 -16.40
CA GLU A 608 26.03 33.65 -16.92
C GLU A 608 25.40 32.29 -16.61
N LYS A 609 24.83 32.15 -15.42
CA LYS A 609 24.12 30.94 -15.01
C LYS A 609 22.89 30.64 -15.89
N THR A 610 22.13 31.66 -16.26
CA THR A 610 20.98 31.53 -17.15
C THR A 610 21.40 31.15 -18.56
N ILE A 611 22.45 31.75 -19.08
CA ILE A 611 23.04 31.45 -20.40
C ILE A 611 23.51 29.98 -20.43
N LYS A 612 24.26 29.54 -19.40
CA LYS A 612 24.70 28.14 -19.28
C LYS A 612 23.54 27.13 -19.25
N ASN A 613 22.47 27.43 -18.50
CA ASN A 613 21.28 26.60 -18.47
C ASN A 613 20.58 26.58 -19.84
N LEU A 614 20.43 27.73 -20.48
CA LEU A 614 19.80 27.84 -21.80
C LEU A 614 20.55 26.98 -22.84
N ALA A 615 21.89 27.12 -22.92
CA ALA A 615 22.73 26.32 -23.82
C ALA A 615 22.58 24.82 -23.59
N LYS A 616 22.50 24.40 -22.30
CA LYS A 616 22.28 22.99 -21.92
C LYS A 616 20.99 22.43 -22.48
N TYR A 617 19.88 23.18 -22.44
CA TYR A 617 18.58 22.68 -22.90
C TYR A 617 18.42 22.80 -24.41
N ARG A 618 18.97 23.85 -25.04
CA ARG A 618 19.02 23.98 -26.52
C ARG A 618 19.73 22.79 -27.16
N LYS A 619 20.90 22.37 -26.61
CA LYS A 619 21.67 21.20 -27.09
C LYS A 619 20.90 19.89 -27.06
N LYS A 620 19.84 19.79 -26.28
CA LYS A 620 19.03 18.57 -26.14
C LYS A 620 17.80 18.53 -27.05
N ILE A 621 17.48 19.65 -27.69
CA ILE A 621 16.37 19.77 -28.67
C ILE A 621 16.89 19.51 -30.10
N SER A 622 18.14 19.90 -30.39
CA SER A 622 18.83 19.60 -31.65
C SER A 622 19.19 18.10 -31.72
#